data_75d73311464c35a7020899f268787007
#
_entry.id   75d73311464c35a7020899f268787007
#
_cell.length_a   1.000
_cell.length_b   1.000
_cell.length_c   1.000
_cell.angle_alpha   90.00
_cell.angle_beta   90.00
_cell.angle_gamma   90.00
#
_symmetry.space_group_name_H-M   'P 1'
#
loop_
_entity.id
_entity.type
_entity.pdbx_description
1 polymer ?
#
loop_
_entity_poly.entity_id
_entity_poly.type
_entity_poly.pdbx_seq_one_letter_code
_entity_poly.pdbx_strand_id
1 'polypeptide(L)'
;KEKSACVLEALFGHSDLTPRYAHLLPFADAEGELLDKCIVLFFQAPASYTGESVVEIQAHGGPVLMKLILRACLEKCAHLGLRLAEAGEFTKRAFLNGRMDLAQAEAVTDLIDAVSESAAHAASRSLSGVFSKKIEHLGDGVNELRAYVEAILDFPEEEIDHLSSGRIFERIDECLVELDEIFSKAHQGKVLNDGVSVALVGSPNVGKSSLLNALAGDDVAIVTEIAGTTRDRIEHWVTINGVPIKMIDTA
;
A
#
# COMPACT_ATOMS: atom_id res chain seq x y z
N LYS A 1 19.82 -1.19 -16.95
CA LYS A 1 20.68 0.02 -17.19
C LYS A 1 20.47 0.61 -18.58
N GLU A 2 20.44 -0.22 -19.63
CA GLU A 2 20.36 0.28 -21.01
C GLU A 2 19.03 1.02 -21.31
N LYS A 3 17.87 0.48 -20.92
CA LYS A 3 16.58 1.08 -21.27
C LYS A 3 16.35 2.46 -20.62
N SER A 4 16.75 2.64 -19.36
CA SER A 4 16.57 3.94 -18.67
C SER A 4 17.49 5.03 -19.25
N ALA A 5 18.71 4.67 -19.64
CA ALA A 5 19.61 5.59 -20.34
C ALA A 5 19.02 6.01 -21.70
N CYS A 6 18.44 5.08 -22.47
CA CYS A 6 17.76 5.38 -23.72
C CYS A 6 16.54 6.29 -23.52
N VAL A 7 15.78 6.10 -22.43
CA VAL A 7 14.65 6.98 -22.10
C VAL A 7 15.14 8.39 -21.76
N LEU A 8 16.17 8.53 -20.93
CA LEU A 8 16.76 9.83 -20.58
C LEU A 8 17.28 10.55 -21.83
N GLU A 9 17.98 9.84 -22.71
CA GLU A 9 18.48 10.39 -23.97
C GLU A 9 17.33 10.87 -24.86
N ALA A 10 16.28 10.04 -25.02
CA ALA A 10 15.13 10.39 -25.85
C ALA A 10 14.34 11.58 -25.30
N LEU A 11 14.22 11.73 -23.99
CA LEU A 11 13.43 12.78 -23.36
C LEU A 11 14.21 14.09 -23.16
N PHE A 12 15.50 14.00 -22.82
CA PHE A 12 16.29 15.16 -22.34
C PHE A 12 17.59 15.37 -23.13
N GLY A 13 17.97 14.46 -24.02
CA GLY A 13 19.27 14.53 -24.73
C GLY A 13 20.48 14.24 -23.85
N HIS A 14 20.25 13.63 -22.68
CA HIS A 14 21.29 13.25 -21.71
C HIS A 14 21.06 11.85 -21.22
N SER A 15 22.08 10.99 -21.26
CA SER A 15 21.98 9.58 -20.85
C SER A 15 22.51 9.30 -19.43
N ASP A 16 23.22 10.23 -18.81
CA ASP A 16 24.01 10.06 -17.58
C ASP A 16 23.66 11.05 -16.48
N LEU A 17 22.44 11.04 -15.98
CA LEU A 17 22.08 11.79 -14.80
C LEU A 17 22.70 11.17 -13.54
N THR A 18 23.21 12.01 -12.64
CA THR A 18 23.66 11.58 -11.31
C THR A 18 22.49 10.99 -10.54
N PRO A 19 22.55 9.71 -10.09
CA PRO A 19 21.46 9.10 -9.37
C PRO A 19 21.12 9.85 -8.07
N ARG A 20 19.81 10.01 -7.80
CA ARG A 20 19.26 10.67 -6.60
C ARG A 20 19.67 12.15 -6.46
N TYR A 21 20.06 12.78 -7.53
CA TYR A 21 20.33 14.21 -7.60
C TYR A 21 19.21 14.90 -8.40
N ALA A 22 18.76 16.05 -7.92
CA ALA A 22 17.73 16.84 -8.60
C ALA A 22 18.34 17.65 -9.73
N HIS A 23 17.97 17.34 -10.97
CA HIS A 23 18.39 18.05 -12.16
C HIS A 23 17.25 18.93 -12.64
N LEU A 24 17.50 20.23 -12.86
CA LEU A 24 16.53 21.11 -13.51
C LEU A 24 16.77 21.10 -15.01
N LEU A 25 15.89 20.44 -15.77
CA LEU A 25 16.05 20.24 -17.20
C LEU A 25 14.84 20.76 -17.97
N PRO A 26 15.06 21.33 -19.17
CA PRO A 26 13.98 21.69 -20.08
C PRO A 26 13.33 20.41 -20.63
N PHE A 27 12.00 20.36 -20.64
CA PHE A 27 11.23 19.31 -21.25
C PHE A 27 10.50 19.83 -22.47
N ALA A 28 10.80 19.25 -23.63
CA ALA A 28 10.19 19.61 -24.92
C ALA A 28 9.33 18.47 -25.45
N ASP A 29 8.31 18.80 -26.27
CA ASP A 29 7.50 17.82 -27.00
C ASP A 29 8.26 17.13 -28.13
N ALA A 30 7.56 16.36 -28.96
CA ALA A 30 8.13 15.66 -30.12
C ALA A 30 8.58 16.59 -31.24
N GLU A 31 7.97 17.76 -31.36
CA GLU A 31 8.27 18.82 -32.33
C GLU A 31 9.43 19.71 -31.85
N GLY A 32 9.87 19.57 -30.60
CA GLY A 32 10.95 20.34 -29.99
C GLY A 32 10.49 21.65 -29.33
N GLU A 33 9.17 21.86 -29.17
CA GLU A 33 8.63 23.01 -28.48
C GLU A 33 8.74 22.82 -26.96
N LEU A 34 9.27 23.83 -26.26
CA LEU A 34 9.46 23.79 -24.81
C LEU A 34 8.10 23.78 -24.09
N LEU A 35 7.82 22.71 -23.34
CA LEU A 35 6.62 22.58 -22.53
C LEU A 35 6.84 23.12 -21.11
N ASP A 36 7.96 22.76 -20.47
CA ASP A 36 8.24 23.14 -19.09
C ASP A 36 9.75 23.00 -18.75
N LYS A 37 10.15 23.54 -17.57
CA LYS A 37 11.41 23.22 -16.91
C LYS A 37 11.12 22.34 -15.72
N CYS A 38 11.43 21.05 -15.83
CA CYS A 38 11.10 20.03 -14.85
C CYS A 38 12.28 19.71 -13.92
N ILE A 39 11.97 19.33 -12.68
CA ILE A 39 12.95 18.64 -11.83
C ILE A 39 12.92 17.17 -12.25
N VAL A 40 14.08 16.65 -12.62
CA VAL A 40 14.24 15.24 -13.03
C VAL A 40 15.14 14.54 -12.03
N LEU A 41 14.64 13.40 -11.52
CA LEU A 41 15.38 12.52 -10.62
C LEU A 41 15.56 11.15 -11.29
N PHE A 42 16.79 10.65 -11.23
CA PHE A 42 17.09 9.28 -11.68
C PHE A 42 17.37 8.38 -10.48
N PHE A 43 16.63 7.29 -10.38
CA PHE A 43 16.86 6.25 -9.39
C PHE A 43 17.42 5.01 -10.09
N GLN A 44 18.69 4.72 -9.84
CA GLN A 44 19.35 3.55 -10.40
C GLN A 44 18.95 2.30 -9.61
N ALA A 45 18.63 1.22 -10.33
CA ALA A 45 18.37 -0.09 -9.73
C ALA A 45 19.56 -0.57 -8.88
N PRO A 46 19.30 -1.23 -7.74
CA PRO A 46 17.99 -1.58 -7.16
C PRO A 46 17.40 -0.50 -6.24
N ALA A 47 18.01 0.68 -6.16
CA ALA A 47 17.73 1.70 -5.16
C ALA A 47 16.56 2.63 -5.58
N SER A 48 15.41 2.04 -5.89
CA SER A 48 14.14 2.70 -6.26
C SER A 48 12.96 2.04 -5.55
N TYR A 49 11.75 2.59 -5.73
CA TYR A 49 10.52 1.99 -5.22
C TYR A 49 10.27 0.59 -5.79
N THR A 50 10.38 0.43 -7.10
CA THR A 50 10.13 -0.84 -7.79
C THR A 50 11.33 -1.80 -7.77
N GLY A 51 12.51 -1.35 -7.33
CA GLY A 51 13.76 -2.11 -7.48
C GLY A 51 14.36 -2.05 -8.90
N GLU A 52 13.67 -1.44 -9.86
CA GLU A 52 14.14 -1.20 -11.22
C GLU A 52 14.69 0.23 -11.34
N SER A 53 15.35 0.55 -12.46
CA SER A 53 15.74 1.94 -12.71
C SER A 53 14.49 2.79 -13.03
N VAL A 54 14.33 3.91 -12.34
CA VAL A 54 13.17 4.83 -12.45
C VAL A 54 13.65 6.23 -12.77
N VAL A 55 12.95 6.89 -13.67
CA VAL A 55 13.07 8.32 -13.94
C VAL A 55 11.80 9.00 -13.46
N GLU A 56 11.95 9.98 -12.59
CA GLU A 56 10.85 10.80 -12.07
C GLU A 56 10.95 12.20 -12.66
N ILE A 57 9.84 12.69 -13.20
CA ILE A 57 9.72 14.01 -13.81
C ILE A 57 8.70 14.81 -13.02
N GLN A 58 9.14 15.86 -12.34
CA GLN A 58 8.30 16.76 -11.57
C GLN A 58 8.14 18.09 -12.34
N ALA A 59 6.94 18.32 -12.81
CA ALA A 59 6.57 19.50 -13.59
C ALA A 59 5.59 20.39 -12.83
N HIS A 60 5.28 21.59 -13.36
CA HIS A 60 4.21 22.43 -12.85
C HIS A 60 2.86 21.72 -13.07
N GLY A 61 2.11 21.47 -12.01
CA GLY A 61 1.02 20.48 -11.89
C GLY A 61 -0.31 20.81 -12.62
N GLY A 62 -0.32 21.63 -13.66
CA GLY A 62 -1.53 21.91 -14.43
C GLY A 62 -2.02 20.66 -15.20
N PRO A 63 -3.34 20.32 -15.20
CA PRO A 63 -3.85 19.08 -15.83
C PRO A 63 -3.59 19.01 -17.33
N VAL A 64 -3.57 20.14 -18.03
CA VAL A 64 -3.24 20.20 -19.47
C VAL A 64 -1.76 19.94 -19.69
N LEU A 65 -0.89 20.60 -18.92
CA LEU A 65 0.56 20.44 -19.03
C LEU A 65 0.97 18.98 -18.73
N MET A 66 0.41 18.37 -17.69
CA MET A 66 0.70 16.95 -17.35
C MET A 66 0.29 16.00 -18.48
N LYS A 67 -0.84 16.26 -19.15
CA LYS A 67 -1.26 15.47 -20.32
C LYS A 67 -0.32 15.65 -21.51
N LEU A 68 0.18 16.87 -21.74
CA LEU A 68 1.14 17.15 -22.82
C LEU A 68 2.48 16.45 -22.56
N ILE A 69 3.01 16.54 -21.34
CA ILE A 69 4.24 15.84 -20.93
C ILE A 69 4.09 14.33 -21.09
N LEU A 70 2.98 13.75 -20.62
CA LEU A 70 2.71 12.32 -20.73
C LEU A 70 2.66 11.87 -22.20
N ARG A 71 1.95 12.64 -23.05
CA ARG A 71 1.88 12.37 -24.49
C ARG A 71 3.27 12.42 -25.12
N ALA A 72 4.05 13.46 -24.85
CA ALA A 72 5.41 13.60 -25.36
C ALA A 72 6.33 12.44 -24.90
N CYS A 73 6.20 11.97 -23.66
CA CYS A 73 6.92 10.78 -23.18
C CYS A 73 6.57 9.54 -24.03
N LEU A 74 5.28 9.30 -24.27
CA LEU A 74 4.83 8.14 -25.05
C LEU A 74 5.30 8.21 -26.52
N GLU A 75 5.21 9.39 -27.16
CA GLU A 75 5.60 9.61 -28.53
C GLU A 75 7.13 9.47 -28.70
N LYS A 76 7.92 10.19 -27.92
CA LYS A 76 9.39 10.17 -27.99
C LYS A 76 9.99 8.81 -27.67
N CYS A 77 9.34 8.04 -26.78
CA CYS A 77 9.81 6.72 -26.34
C CYS A 77 9.01 5.54 -26.93
N ALA A 78 8.17 5.76 -27.94
CA ALA A 78 7.37 4.71 -28.57
C ALA A 78 8.24 3.55 -29.10
N HIS A 79 9.39 3.86 -29.68
CA HIS A 79 10.35 2.88 -30.20
C HIS A 79 11.00 2.01 -29.09
N LEU A 80 10.93 2.44 -27.82
CA LEU A 80 11.41 1.69 -26.65
C LEU A 80 10.31 0.83 -26.02
N GLY A 81 9.07 0.89 -26.55
CA GLY A 81 7.92 0.18 -26.02
C GLY A 81 7.34 0.81 -24.75
N LEU A 82 7.51 2.12 -24.58
CA LEU A 82 6.90 2.84 -23.46
C LEU A 82 5.37 2.83 -23.60
N ARG A 83 4.69 2.54 -22.50
CA ARG A 83 3.23 2.53 -22.37
C ARG A 83 2.79 3.12 -21.03
N LEU A 84 1.52 3.40 -20.91
CA LEU A 84 0.93 3.72 -19.61
C LEU A 84 1.03 2.52 -18.67
N ALA A 85 1.29 2.80 -17.40
CA ALA A 85 1.22 1.80 -16.35
C ALA A 85 -0.25 1.40 -16.09
N GLU A 86 -0.46 0.13 -15.74
CA GLU A 86 -1.73 -0.34 -15.22
C GLU A 86 -1.92 0.13 -13.77
N ALA A 87 -3.16 0.12 -13.28
CA ALA A 87 -3.44 0.44 -11.88
C ALA A 87 -2.66 -0.53 -10.96
N GLY A 88 -1.94 0.03 -9.97
CA GLY A 88 -1.13 -0.75 -9.03
C GLY A 88 0.15 -1.37 -9.60
N GLU A 89 0.51 -1.11 -10.87
CA GLU A 89 1.67 -1.75 -11.52
C GLU A 89 3.00 -1.46 -10.81
N PHE A 90 3.21 -0.26 -10.27
CA PHE A 90 4.44 0.07 -9.54
C PHE A 90 4.59 -0.77 -8.28
N THR A 91 3.51 -0.91 -7.49
CA THR A 91 3.49 -1.73 -6.27
C THR A 91 3.64 -3.22 -6.59
N LYS A 92 2.96 -3.70 -7.66
CA LYS A 92 3.13 -5.06 -8.16
C LYS A 92 4.58 -5.37 -8.54
N ARG A 93 5.25 -4.46 -9.24
CA ARG A 93 6.67 -4.60 -9.59
C ARG A 93 7.57 -4.60 -8.36
N ALA A 94 7.30 -3.73 -7.39
CA ALA A 94 8.02 -3.68 -6.12
C ALA A 94 7.91 -5.03 -5.38
N PHE A 95 6.71 -5.61 -5.29
CA PHE A 95 6.50 -6.94 -4.72
C PHE A 95 7.26 -8.03 -5.49
N LEU A 96 7.13 -8.09 -6.81
CA LEU A 96 7.80 -9.10 -7.65
C LEU A 96 9.34 -9.01 -7.58
N ASN A 97 9.87 -7.82 -7.35
CA ASN A 97 11.31 -7.57 -7.20
C ASN A 97 11.79 -7.69 -5.74
N GLY A 98 10.97 -8.18 -4.82
CA GLY A 98 11.32 -8.39 -3.42
C GLY A 98 11.60 -7.11 -2.63
N ARG A 99 11.05 -5.96 -3.06
CA ARG A 99 11.17 -4.67 -2.35
C ARG A 99 10.20 -4.54 -1.19
N MET A 100 9.11 -5.27 -1.25
CA MET A 100 8.09 -5.38 -0.22
C MET A 100 7.43 -6.74 -0.31
N ASP A 101 6.83 -7.18 0.76
CA ASP A 101 5.98 -8.37 0.79
C ASP A 101 4.52 -8.02 0.45
N LEU A 102 3.63 -9.04 0.44
CA LEU A 102 2.24 -8.86 0.07
C LEU A 102 1.47 -7.98 1.06
N ALA A 103 1.73 -8.14 2.37
CA ALA A 103 1.07 -7.33 3.40
C ALA A 103 1.48 -5.85 3.30
N GLN A 104 2.75 -5.58 2.98
CA GLN A 104 3.23 -4.23 2.72
C GLN A 104 2.63 -3.64 1.44
N ALA A 105 2.44 -4.47 0.39
CA ALA A 105 1.82 -4.02 -0.86
C ALA A 105 0.34 -3.66 -0.67
N GLU A 106 -0.40 -4.43 0.13
CA GLU A 106 -1.77 -4.10 0.52
C GLU A 106 -1.82 -2.84 1.38
N ALA A 107 -0.89 -2.68 2.32
CA ALA A 107 -0.80 -1.50 3.18
C ALA A 107 -0.56 -0.18 2.43
N VAL A 108 0.01 -0.21 1.21
CA VAL A 108 0.09 0.98 0.34
C VAL A 108 -1.30 1.47 -0.05
N THR A 109 -2.19 0.56 -0.44
CA THR A 109 -3.58 0.90 -0.79
C THR A 109 -4.34 1.38 0.45
N ASP A 110 -4.21 0.66 1.57
CA ASP A 110 -4.83 1.03 2.84
C ASP A 110 -4.42 2.43 3.30
N LEU A 111 -3.15 2.80 3.12
CA LEU A 111 -2.63 4.12 3.49
C LEU A 111 -3.20 5.24 2.60
N ILE A 112 -3.40 4.96 1.30
CA ILE A 112 -3.97 5.92 0.34
C ILE A 112 -5.46 6.12 0.61
N ASP A 113 -6.18 5.04 0.93
CA ASP A 113 -7.62 5.02 1.13
C ASP A 113 -8.03 5.33 2.58
N ALA A 114 -7.06 5.55 3.48
CA ALA A 114 -7.32 5.79 4.89
C ALA A 114 -8.21 7.01 5.11
N VAL A 115 -9.35 6.80 5.76
CA VAL A 115 -10.36 7.84 6.07
C VAL A 115 -10.25 8.39 7.49
N SER A 116 -9.30 7.91 8.29
CA SER A 116 -9.03 8.37 9.66
C SER A 116 -7.53 8.34 9.97
N GLU A 117 -7.09 9.15 10.95
CA GLU A 117 -5.71 9.15 11.42
C GLU A 117 -5.29 7.77 11.96
N SER A 118 -6.19 7.09 12.67
CA SER A 118 -5.93 5.75 13.20
C SER A 118 -5.76 4.70 12.10
N ALA A 119 -6.54 4.77 11.01
CA ALA A 119 -6.37 3.93 9.83
C ALA A 119 -5.03 4.20 9.15
N ALA A 120 -4.68 5.48 8.93
CA ALA A 120 -3.40 5.85 8.33
C ALA A 120 -2.20 5.36 9.17
N HIS A 121 -2.27 5.50 10.50
CA HIS A 121 -1.25 4.97 11.39
C HIS A 121 -1.17 3.45 11.38
N ALA A 122 -2.29 2.74 11.29
CA ALA A 122 -2.32 1.28 11.19
C ALA A 122 -1.69 0.81 9.88
N ALA A 123 -2.08 1.40 8.74
CA ALA A 123 -1.51 1.12 7.44
C ALA A 123 0.00 1.43 7.39
N SER A 124 0.44 2.57 7.93
CA SER A 124 1.85 2.93 8.02
C SER A 124 2.68 1.91 8.81
N ARG A 125 2.15 1.38 9.93
CA ARG A 125 2.81 0.31 10.69
C ARG A 125 2.89 -0.99 9.88
N SER A 126 1.84 -1.37 9.15
CA SER A 126 1.86 -2.53 8.28
C SER A 126 2.89 -2.36 7.16
N LEU A 127 2.92 -1.19 6.51
CA LEU A 127 3.89 -0.85 5.47
C LEU A 127 5.34 -0.89 5.99
N SER A 128 5.59 -0.54 7.25
CA SER A 128 6.92 -0.64 7.89
C SER A 128 7.37 -2.08 8.18
N GLY A 129 6.55 -3.09 7.87
CA GLY A 129 6.85 -4.50 8.02
C GLY A 129 6.65 -5.06 9.44
N VAL A 130 5.95 -4.34 10.32
CA VAL A 130 5.69 -4.83 11.69
C VAL A 130 4.85 -6.11 11.69
N PHE A 131 3.85 -6.17 10.81
CA PHE A 131 3.01 -7.36 10.65
C PHE A 131 3.80 -8.52 10.05
N SER A 132 4.55 -8.27 8.98
CA SER A 132 5.37 -9.26 8.28
C SER A 132 6.36 -9.95 9.20
N LYS A 133 7.07 -9.18 10.04
CA LYS A 133 8.02 -9.74 11.03
C LYS A 133 7.37 -10.70 12.03
N LYS A 134 6.10 -10.44 12.40
CA LYS A 134 5.38 -11.36 13.29
C LYS A 134 5.02 -12.67 12.61
N ILE A 135 4.60 -12.59 11.33
CA ILE A 135 4.31 -13.79 10.54
C ILE A 135 5.59 -14.59 10.28
N GLU A 136 6.71 -13.92 9.98
CA GLU A 136 8.02 -14.55 9.82
C GLU A 136 8.43 -15.28 11.12
N HIS A 137 8.32 -14.63 12.28
CA HIS A 137 8.66 -15.21 13.56
C HIS A 137 7.83 -16.48 13.85
N LEU A 138 6.51 -16.42 13.64
CA LEU A 138 5.64 -17.60 13.77
C LEU A 138 6.04 -18.69 12.77
N GLY A 139 6.34 -18.32 11.52
CA GLY A 139 6.81 -19.26 10.49
C GLY A 139 8.12 -19.95 10.86
N ASP A 140 9.06 -19.22 11.44
CA ASP A 140 10.32 -19.77 11.93
C ASP A 140 10.08 -20.78 13.06
N GLY A 141 9.22 -20.45 14.03
CA GLY A 141 8.83 -21.35 15.12
C GLY A 141 8.21 -22.66 14.61
N VAL A 142 7.32 -22.59 13.63
CA VAL A 142 6.71 -23.77 12.99
C VAL A 142 7.75 -24.57 12.20
N ASN A 143 8.69 -23.93 11.50
CA ASN A 143 9.76 -24.62 10.79
C ASN A 143 10.74 -25.33 11.74
N GLU A 144 11.09 -24.69 12.86
CA GLU A 144 11.90 -25.32 13.90
C GLU A 144 11.20 -26.54 14.51
N LEU A 145 9.89 -26.43 14.79
CA LEU A 145 9.09 -27.55 15.29
C LEU A 145 9.06 -28.69 14.28
N ARG A 146 8.86 -28.38 13.00
CA ARG A 146 8.89 -29.39 11.93
C ARG A 146 10.23 -30.10 11.86
N ALA A 147 11.32 -29.34 11.82
CA ALA A 147 12.68 -29.92 11.77
C ALA A 147 12.96 -30.82 13.00
N TYR A 148 12.47 -30.41 14.18
CA TYR A 148 12.60 -31.21 15.39
C TYR A 148 11.83 -32.54 15.32
N VAL A 149 10.59 -32.51 14.80
CA VAL A 149 9.77 -33.72 14.64
C VAL A 149 10.38 -34.63 13.56
N GLU A 150 10.84 -34.09 12.43
CA GLU A 150 11.52 -34.84 11.37
C GLU A 150 12.78 -35.54 11.89
N ALA A 151 13.60 -34.83 12.70
CA ALA A 151 14.80 -35.43 13.30
C ALA A 151 14.48 -36.62 14.24
N ILE A 152 13.40 -36.53 15.02
CA ILE A 152 12.94 -37.64 15.89
C ILE A 152 12.51 -38.85 15.08
N LEU A 153 11.85 -38.63 13.95
CA LEU A 153 11.37 -39.71 13.09
C LEU A 153 12.50 -40.38 12.32
N ASP A 154 13.53 -39.60 11.92
CA ASP A 154 14.66 -40.11 11.14
C ASP A 154 15.70 -40.85 11.98
N PHE A 155 15.81 -40.53 13.27
CA PHE A 155 16.81 -41.11 14.19
C PHE A 155 16.16 -41.75 15.43
N PRO A 156 15.29 -42.76 15.27
CA PRO A 156 14.56 -43.36 16.40
C PRO A 156 15.45 -44.18 17.35
N GLU A 157 16.68 -44.52 16.96
CA GLU A 157 17.60 -45.33 17.74
C GLU A 157 18.56 -44.50 18.64
N GLU A 158 18.65 -43.21 18.41
CA GLU A 158 19.36 -42.35 19.34
C GLU A 158 18.48 -42.14 20.55
N GLU A 159 18.98 -42.59 21.75
CA GLU A 159 18.36 -42.33 23.05
C GLU A 159 18.38 -40.81 23.39
N ILE A 160 17.96 -40.00 22.49
CA ILE A 160 17.62 -38.65 22.82
C ILE A 160 16.34 -38.80 23.64
N ASP A 161 16.33 -38.27 24.83
CA ASP A 161 15.14 -38.20 25.74
C ASP A 161 14.05 -37.33 25.12
N HIS A 162 13.69 -37.69 23.90
CA HIS A 162 12.85 -36.95 22.94
C HIS A 162 11.39 -37.12 23.23
N LEU A 163 11.10 -38.11 24.06
CA LEU A 163 9.75 -38.45 24.48
C LEU A 163 9.28 -37.67 25.70
N SER A 164 9.91 -36.56 26.02
CA SER A 164 9.12 -35.52 26.61
C SER A 164 8.17 -35.01 25.53
N SER A 165 7.17 -35.86 25.20
CA SER A 165 6.01 -35.47 24.37
C SER A 165 5.45 -34.10 24.79
N GLY A 166 5.71 -33.66 26.01
CA GLY A 166 5.49 -32.32 26.52
C GLY A 166 6.14 -31.21 25.70
N ARG A 167 7.40 -31.33 25.30
CA ARG A 167 8.08 -30.24 24.57
C ARG A 167 7.48 -29.95 23.18
N ILE A 168 7.00 -30.97 22.47
CA ILE A 168 6.34 -30.79 21.18
C ILE A 168 5.01 -30.07 21.37
N PHE A 169 4.21 -30.55 22.35
CA PHE A 169 2.90 -29.93 22.62
C PHE A 169 3.06 -28.52 23.20
N GLU A 170 4.03 -28.29 24.09
CA GLU A 170 4.36 -26.94 24.60
C GLU A 170 4.69 -25.98 23.45
N ARG A 171 5.53 -26.38 22.47
CA ARG A 171 5.87 -25.55 21.30
C ARG A 171 4.67 -25.33 20.37
N ILE A 172 3.80 -26.32 20.22
CA ILE A 172 2.55 -26.15 19.46
C ILE A 172 1.66 -25.12 20.17
N ASP A 173 1.52 -25.23 21.48
CA ASP A 173 0.71 -24.29 22.25
C ASP A 173 1.28 -22.86 22.19
N GLU A 174 2.60 -22.71 22.25
CA GLU A 174 3.26 -21.40 22.05
C GLU A 174 2.94 -20.81 20.68
N CYS A 175 3.05 -21.58 19.59
CA CYS A 175 2.68 -21.14 18.23
C CYS A 175 1.20 -20.79 18.14
N LEU A 176 0.31 -21.54 18.79
CA LEU A 176 -1.14 -21.25 18.78
C LEU A 176 -1.45 -19.95 19.52
N VAL A 177 -0.82 -19.71 20.68
CA VAL A 177 -0.99 -18.45 21.43
C VAL A 177 -0.52 -17.26 20.61
N GLU A 178 0.65 -17.37 19.95
CA GLU A 178 1.15 -16.30 19.07
C GLU A 178 0.22 -16.06 17.88
N LEU A 179 -0.29 -17.12 17.26
CA LEU A 179 -1.26 -17.05 16.15
C LEU A 179 -2.53 -16.31 16.58
N ASP A 180 -3.10 -16.66 17.76
CA ASP A 180 -4.30 -16.01 18.28
C ASP A 180 -4.07 -14.52 18.57
N GLU A 181 -2.90 -14.14 19.06
CA GLU A 181 -2.53 -12.73 19.21
C GLU A 181 -2.47 -11.99 17.88
N ILE A 182 -1.89 -12.63 16.83
CA ILE A 182 -1.80 -12.05 15.49
C ILE A 182 -3.21 -11.86 14.92
N PHE A 183 -4.09 -12.88 15.04
CA PHE A 183 -5.48 -12.78 14.58
C PHE A 183 -6.27 -11.68 15.29
N SER A 184 -6.13 -11.58 16.61
CA SER A 184 -6.80 -10.53 17.40
C SER A 184 -6.41 -9.13 16.93
N LYS A 185 -5.10 -8.91 16.73
CA LYS A 185 -4.57 -7.61 16.25
C LYS A 185 -4.95 -7.33 14.79
N ALA A 186 -4.94 -8.34 13.93
CA ALA A 186 -5.36 -8.20 12.54
C ALA A 186 -6.85 -7.83 12.45
N HIS A 187 -7.71 -8.46 13.26
CA HIS A 187 -9.12 -8.12 13.32
C HIS A 187 -9.37 -6.67 13.77
N GLN A 188 -8.65 -6.20 14.79
CA GLN A 188 -8.71 -4.80 15.23
C GLN A 188 -8.24 -3.84 14.12
N GLY A 189 -7.14 -4.18 13.43
CA GLY A 189 -6.63 -3.41 12.30
C GLY A 189 -7.65 -3.31 11.16
N LYS A 190 -8.34 -4.42 10.84
CA LYS A 190 -9.39 -4.44 9.85
C LYS A 190 -10.56 -3.51 10.20
N VAL A 191 -11.02 -3.50 11.44
CA VAL A 191 -12.08 -2.58 11.90
C VAL A 191 -11.64 -1.11 11.78
N LEU A 192 -10.36 -0.81 12.02
CA LEU A 192 -9.83 0.55 11.87
C LEU A 192 -9.71 0.96 10.40
N ASN A 193 -9.45 0.02 9.50
CA ASN A 193 -9.32 0.28 8.06
C ASN A 193 -10.68 0.34 7.36
N ASP A 194 -11.47 -0.73 7.47
CA ASP A 194 -12.76 -0.87 6.78
C ASP A 194 -13.86 -0.02 7.42
N GLY A 195 -13.67 0.37 8.69
CA GLY A 195 -14.68 1.02 9.49
C GLY A 195 -15.86 0.11 9.85
N VAL A 196 -16.82 0.69 10.54
CA VAL A 196 -18.09 0.02 10.89
C VAL A 196 -19.22 0.66 10.10
N SER A 197 -19.95 -0.14 9.32
CA SER A 197 -21.12 0.33 8.60
C SER A 197 -22.34 0.36 9.51
N VAL A 198 -22.96 1.53 9.66
CA VAL A 198 -24.16 1.75 10.49
C VAL A 198 -25.30 2.27 9.61
N ALA A 199 -26.39 1.51 9.53
CA ALA A 199 -27.58 1.94 8.82
C ALA A 199 -28.58 2.56 9.79
N LEU A 200 -29.07 3.77 9.49
CA LEU A 200 -30.13 4.44 10.24
C LEU A 200 -31.48 4.04 9.64
N VAL A 201 -32.24 3.24 10.39
CA VAL A 201 -33.56 2.76 9.97
C VAL A 201 -34.64 3.40 10.83
N GLY A 202 -35.70 3.92 10.19
CA GLY A 202 -36.84 4.52 10.89
C GLY A 202 -37.78 5.24 9.95
N SER A 203 -38.98 5.56 10.44
CA SER A 203 -40.00 6.32 9.68
C SER A 203 -39.48 7.69 9.23
N PRO A 204 -40.02 8.30 8.18
CA PRO A 204 -39.68 9.67 7.81
C PRO A 204 -39.88 10.66 9.00
N ASN A 205 -39.01 11.65 9.10
CA ASN A 205 -39.10 12.74 10.10
C ASN A 205 -38.95 12.33 11.59
N VAL A 206 -38.41 11.16 11.91
CA VAL A 206 -38.16 10.75 13.32
C VAL A 206 -36.84 11.27 13.89
N GLY A 207 -36.09 12.12 13.16
CA GLY A 207 -34.86 12.72 13.65
C GLY A 207 -33.56 11.98 13.17
N LYS A 208 -33.63 11.11 12.18
CA LYS A 208 -32.45 10.41 11.63
C LYS A 208 -31.35 11.39 11.22
N SER A 209 -31.69 12.39 10.42
CA SER A 209 -30.74 13.43 9.97
C SER A 209 -30.22 14.30 11.13
N SER A 210 -31.07 14.57 12.16
CA SER A 210 -30.64 15.28 13.35
C SER A 210 -29.66 14.48 14.20
N LEU A 211 -29.86 13.17 14.29
CA LEU A 211 -28.92 12.24 14.94
C LEU A 211 -27.60 12.17 14.16
N LEU A 212 -27.67 12.10 12.83
CA LEU A 212 -26.52 12.11 11.93
C LEU A 212 -25.71 13.39 12.13
N ASN A 213 -26.38 14.56 12.12
CA ASN A 213 -25.74 15.85 12.33
C ASN A 213 -25.17 16.00 13.76
N ALA A 214 -25.82 15.42 14.77
CA ALA A 214 -25.32 15.43 16.14
C ALA A 214 -24.12 14.51 16.34
N LEU A 215 -24.08 13.35 15.65
CA LEU A 215 -22.92 12.46 15.62
C LEU A 215 -21.78 13.03 14.77
N ALA A 216 -22.13 13.82 13.74
CA ALA A 216 -21.19 14.55 12.90
C ALA A 216 -20.69 15.88 13.54
N GLY A 217 -21.13 16.23 14.77
CA GLY A 217 -20.76 17.47 15.45
C GLY A 217 -19.30 17.58 15.84
N ASP A 218 -18.85 18.82 15.94
CA ASP A 218 -17.61 19.50 16.35
C ASP A 218 -16.22 18.80 16.29
N ASP A 219 -16.11 17.47 16.25
CA ASP A 219 -14.85 16.71 16.18
C ASP A 219 -14.74 15.85 14.90
N VAL A 220 -15.51 16.15 13.86
CA VAL A 220 -15.48 15.38 12.61
C VAL A 220 -14.38 15.86 11.68
N ALA A 221 -13.30 15.12 11.68
CA ALA A 221 -12.31 15.18 10.63
C ALA A 221 -12.92 14.62 9.32
N ILE A 222 -13.06 15.51 8.33
CA ILE A 222 -13.14 15.25 6.90
C ILE A 222 -14.31 14.36 6.44
N VAL A 223 -15.42 15.01 6.11
CA VAL A 223 -16.40 14.47 5.15
C VAL A 223 -15.76 14.50 3.77
N THR A 224 -15.22 13.39 3.30
CA THR A 224 -14.89 13.25 1.88
C THR A 224 -16.15 12.79 1.15
N GLU A 225 -16.80 13.70 0.45
CA GLU A 225 -17.71 13.34 -0.62
C GLU A 225 -16.88 12.66 -1.71
N ILE A 226 -16.89 11.34 -1.80
CA ILE A 226 -16.35 10.63 -2.95
C ILE A 226 -17.37 10.81 -4.07
N ALA A 227 -17.19 11.84 -4.88
CA ALA A 227 -17.93 12.06 -6.10
C ALA A 227 -17.57 10.96 -7.12
N GLY A 228 -18.47 10.02 -7.38
CA GLY A 228 -18.17 9.03 -8.41
C GLY A 228 -19.17 7.93 -8.70
N THR A 229 -20.40 7.92 -8.17
CA THR A 229 -21.43 7.01 -8.68
C THR A 229 -22.79 7.69 -8.67
N THR A 230 -23.27 7.95 -9.87
CA THR A 230 -24.62 8.40 -10.15
C THR A 230 -25.64 7.35 -9.70
N ARG A 231 -26.53 7.75 -8.78
CA ARG A 231 -27.68 7.03 -8.18
C ARG A 231 -27.32 6.13 -7.01
N ASP A 232 -27.89 6.48 -5.87
CA ASP A 232 -28.15 5.70 -4.66
C ASP A 232 -27.12 5.79 -3.54
N ARG A 233 -27.56 6.39 -2.44
CA ARG A 233 -27.04 6.44 -1.07
C ARG A 233 -25.93 7.47 -0.84
N ILE A 234 -26.27 8.51 -0.12
CA ILE A 234 -25.29 9.43 0.44
C ILE A 234 -24.61 8.69 1.59
N GLU A 235 -23.33 8.37 1.39
CA GLU A 235 -22.50 7.76 2.42
C GLU A 235 -21.74 8.86 3.16
N HIS A 236 -21.89 8.91 4.48
CA HIS A 236 -21.15 9.83 5.33
C HIS A 236 -20.20 9.06 6.22
N TRP A 237 -18.94 9.46 6.23
CA TRP A 237 -17.95 8.92 7.15
C TRP A 237 -17.85 9.82 8.38
N VAL A 238 -17.91 9.21 9.57
CA VAL A 238 -17.76 9.87 10.87
C VAL A 238 -16.72 9.10 11.66
N THR A 239 -15.81 9.78 12.33
CA THR A 239 -14.83 9.11 13.19
C THR A 239 -15.26 9.27 14.66
N ILE A 240 -15.48 8.15 15.36
CA ILE A 240 -15.83 8.15 16.78
C ILE A 240 -14.72 7.42 17.55
N ASN A 241 -14.04 8.11 18.46
CA ASN A 241 -12.90 7.58 19.22
C ASN A 241 -11.82 6.90 18.32
N GLY A 242 -11.55 7.50 17.17
CA GLY A 242 -10.55 6.98 16.21
C GLY A 242 -11.06 5.85 15.32
N VAL A 243 -12.28 5.34 15.49
CA VAL A 243 -12.88 4.32 14.64
C VAL A 243 -13.71 4.98 13.54
N PRO A 244 -13.42 4.73 12.25
CA PRO A 244 -14.23 5.23 11.16
C PRO A 244 -15.59 4.51 11.12
N ILE A 245 -16.66 5.27 11.03
CA ILE A 245 -18.04 4.76 10.94
C ILE A 245 -18.65 5.27 9.64
N LYS A 246 -19.02 4.31 8.79
CA LYS A 246 -19.74 4.56 7.54
C LYS A 246 -21.24 4.62 7.83
N MET A 247 -21.81 5.81 7.80
CA MET A 247 -23.24 6.02 8.00
C MET A 247 -23.96 5.87 6.66
N ILE A 248 -24.95 4.97 6.63
CA ILE A 248 -25.78 4.70 5.45
C ILE A 248 -27.19 5.25 5.74
N ASP A 249 -27.58 6.30 5.04
CA ASP A 249 -28.97 6.77 5.10
C ASP A 249 -29.84 5.87 4.23
N THR A 250 -30.88 5.30 4.83
CA THR A 250 -31.84 4.40 4.18
C THR A 250 -33.14 5.12 3.80
N ALA A 251 -33.13 6.46 3.76
CA ALA A 251 -34.33 7.23 3.41
C ALA A 251 -34.67 7.21 1.91
#